data_f307e4a7c68e62263b880ae5fc68e292
#
_entry.id   f307e4a7c68e62263b880ae5fc68e292
#
_cell.length_a   1.000
_cell.length_b   1.000
_cell.length_c   1.000
_cell.angle_alpha   90.00
_cell.angle_beta   90.00
_cell.angle_gamma   90.00
#
_symmetry.space_group_name_H-M   'P 1'
#
loop_
_entity.id
_entity.type
_entity.pdbx_description
1 polymer ?
#
loop_
_entity_poly.entity_id
_entity_poly.type
_entity_poly.pdbx_seq_one_letter_code
_entity_poly.pdbx_strand_id
1 'polypeptide(L)'
;MSKQYTITEILSAEIEALRTIPQDNDYEAAISLILSRVHQGGGRLITSGMGKAGQIAHNIATTFSSTGTPAYFLHPSEAQHGDLGMVCEGDVMLLISNSGKTREVLELVALTRRMYPHLPFILITGNNESPLSELVDVTLSTGNPPEVCPLGLTPTTSTTVMTVLGDLLVVSVMQRIGFTYHDYSLRHHGGYLGDKSRELVTPETPAK
;
A
#
# COMPACT_ATOMS: atom_id res chain seq x y z
N MET A 1 -12.11 21.35 25.45
CA MET A 1 -10.68 21.54 25.74
C MET A 1 -9.91 20.55 24.90
N SER A 2 -8.83 20.97 24.24
CA SER A 2 -7.98 20.05 23.49
C SER A 2 -7.25 19.12 24.48
N LYS A 3 -7.15 17.85 24.14
CA LYS A 3 -6.45 16.84 24.95
C LYS A 3 -4.94 17.11 24.85
N GLN A 4 -4.26 17.12 25.97
CA GLN A 4 -2.80 17.17 26.01
C GLN A 4 -2.26 15.76 26.20
N TYR A 5 -1.20 15.45 25.48
CA TYR A 5 -0.53 14.15 25.55
C TYR A 5 0.92 14.34 25.95
N THR A 6 1.41 13.50 26.83
CA THR A 6 2.85 13.31 27.06
C THR A 6 3.46 12.47 25.93
N ILE A 7 4.78 12.51 25.78
CA ILE A 7 5.50 11.68 24.80
C ILE A 7 5.20 10.19 25.03
N THR A 8 5.17 9.75 26.28
CA THR A 8 4.86 8.34 26.63
C THR A 8 3.45 7.95 26.21
N GLU A 9 2.46 8.82 26.37
CA GLU A 9 1.09 8.57 25.94
C GLU A 9 0.97 8.51 24.41
N ILE A 10 1.70 9.37 23.69
CA ILE A 10 1.75 9.32 22.22
C ILE A 10 2.33 7.97 21.76
N LEU A 11 3.49 7.57 22.27
CA LEU A 11 4.11 6.29 21.92
C LEU A 11 3.21 5.10 22.27
N SER A 12 2.56 5.13 23.43
CA SER A 12 1.64 4.06 23.83
C SER A 12 0.43 3.97 22.89
N ALA A 13 -0.11 5.11 22.48
CA ALA A 13 -1.24 5.14 21.53
C ALA A 13 -0.84 4.60 20.13
N GLU A 14 0.33 4.91 19.63
CA GLU A 14 0.85 4.37 18.37
C GLU A 14 1.05 2.84 18.46
N ILE A 15 1.64 2.34 19.55
CA ILE A 15 1.79 0.89 19.78
C ILE A 15 0.42 0.21 19.87
N GLU A 16 -0.53 0.79 20.58
CA GLU A 16 -1.86 0.21 20.72
C GLU A 16 -2.61 0.22 19.37
N ALA A 17 -2.47 1.27 18.58
CA ALA A 17 -3.04 1.33 17.24
C ALA A 17 -2.56 0.17 16.35
N LEU A 18 -1.28 -0.21 16.42
CA LEU A 18 -0.77 -1.37 15.70
C LEU A 18 -1.42 -2.69 16.16
N ARG A 19 -1.77 -2.81 17.44
CA ARG A 19 -2.45 -3.99 17.98
C ARG A 19 -3.91 -4.11 17.54
N THR A 20 -4.51 -3.01 17.09
CA THR A 20 -5.89 -3.00 16.55
C THR A 20 -5.99 -3.52 15.13
N ILE A 21 -4.87 -3.72 14.43
CA ILE A 21 -4.88 -4.28 13.07
C ILE A 21 -5.52 -5.67 13.11
N PRO A 22 -6.65 -5.89 12.41
CA PRO A 22 -7.31 -7.18 12.37
C PRO A 22 -6.40 -8.25 11.76
N GLN A 23 -6.22 -9.36 12.47
CA GLN A 23 -5.41 -10.48 11.96
C GLN A 23 -6.20 -11.36 10.98
N ASP A 24 -7.51 -11.23 10.96
CA ASP A 24 -8.46 -11.90 10.07
C ASP A 24 -8.77 -11.13 8.79
N ASN A 25 -8.07 -10.02 8.51
CA ASN A 25 -8.06 -9.41 7.19
C ASN A 25 -7.71 -10.45 6.12
N ASP A 26 -8.32 -10.40 4.95
CA ASP A 26 -8.01 -11.30 3.84
C ASP A 26 -6.69 -10.92 3.13
N TYR A 27 -5.59 -11.00 3.89
CA TYR A 27 -4.23 -10.75 3.38
C TYR A 27 -3.89 -11.69 2.22
N GLU A 28 -4.33 -12.95 2.29
CA GLU A 28 -4.01 -13.93 1.27
C GLU A 28 -4.66 -13.59 -0.07
N ALA A 29 -5.90 -13.11 -0.09
CA ALA A 29 -6.54 -12.62 -1.31
C ALA A 29 -5.81 -11.42 -1.90
N ALA A 30 -5.41 -10.43 -1.06
CA ALA A 30 -4.66 -9.27 -1.51
C ALA A 30 -3.30 -9.66 -2.12
N ILE A 31 -2.55 -10.52 -1.44
CA ILE A 31 -1.24 -11.02 -1.90
C ILE A 31 -1.41 -11.81 -3.21
N SER A 32 -2.40 -12.69 -3.29
CA SER A 32 -2.68 -13.50 -4.47
C SER A 32 -3.06 -12.65 -5.69
N LEU A 33 -3.82 -11.57 -5.51
CA LEU A 33 -4.12 -10.61 -6.57
C LEU A 33 -2.84 -9.93 -7.09
N ILE A 34 -1.95 -9.48 -6.20
CA ILE A 34 -0.69 -8.85 -6.59
C ILE A 34 0.19 -9.87 -7.34
N LEU A 35 0.34 -11.07 -6.82
CA LEU A 35 1.16 -12.11 -7.46
C LEU A 35 0.63 -12.49 -8.84
N SER A 36 -0.67 -12.74 -8.96
CA SER A 36 -1.29 -13.17 -10.22
C SER A 36 -1.23 -12.07 -11.28
N ARG A 37 -1.54 -10.83 -10.92
CA ARG A 37 -1.57 -9.71 -11.87
C ARG A 37 -0.17 -9.24 -12.25
N VAL A 38 0.72 -9.07 -11.27
CA VAL A 38 2.02 -8.47 -11.50
C VAL A 38 3.06 -9.51 -11.91
N HIS A 39 3.26 -10.55 -11.11
CA HIS A 39 4.36 -11.49 -11.32
C HIS A 39 4.05 -12.59 -12.34
N GLN A 40 2.79 -13.00 -12.45
CA GLN A 40 2.36 -14.01 -13.41
C GLN A 40 1.76 -13.40 -14.68
N GLY A 41 1.02 -12.29 -14.54
CA GLY A 41 0.33 -11.61 -15.64
C GLY A 41 1.12 -10.52 -16.34
N GLY A 42 2.27 -10.08 -15.78
CA GLY A 42 3.09 -9.01 -16.35
C GLY A 42 2.49 -7.60 -16.23
N GLY A 43 1.45 -7.43 -15.42
CA GLY A 43 0.89 -6.12 -15.06
C GLY A 43 1.73 -5.40 -13.99
N ARG A 44 1.15 -4.35 -13.38
CA ARG A 44 1.81 -3.54 -12.36
C ARG A 44 0.87 -3.31 -11.18
N LEU A 45 1.44 -3.04 -10.01
CA LEU A 45 0.68 -2.56 -8.87
C LEU A 45 0.58 -1.03 -8.93
N ILE A 46 -0.63 -0.52 -8.98
CA ILE A 46 -0.90 0.92 -8.95
C ILE A 46 -1.43 1.27 -7.57
N THR A 47 -0.72 2.12 -6.85
CA THR A 47 -1.22 2.62 -5.56
C THR A 47 -1.85 3.99 -5.71
N SER A 48 -2.89 4.30 -4.94
CA SER A 48 -3.57 5.60 -5.00
C SER A 48 -4.20 5.99 -3.68
N GLY A 49 -4.34 7.30 -3.45
CA GLY A 49 -4.95 7.89 -2.26
C GLY A 49 -4.78 9.41 -2.25
N MET A 50 -5.54 10.09 -1.38
CA MET A 50 -5.50 11.55 -1.23
C MET A 50 -4.81 11.98 0.06
N GLY A 51 -4.15 13.15 0.02
CA GLY A 51 -3.55 13.77 1.20
C GLY A 51 -2.52 12.86 1.90
N LYS A 52 -2.65 12.66 3.21
CA LYS A 52 -1.74 11.79 3.98
C LYS A 52 -1.81 10.33 3.54
N ALA A 53 -3.00 9.82 3.25
CA ALA A 53 -3.18 8.47 2.69
C ALA A 53 -2.49 8.33 1.33
N GLY A 54 -2.49 9.38 0.50
CA GLY A 54 -1.75 9.41 -0.77
C GLY A 54 -0.23 9.35 -0.58
N GLN A 55 0.31 10.01 0.45
CA GLN A 55 1.73 9.92 0.78
C GLN A 55 2.12 8.50 1.20
N ILE A 56 1.26 7.82 1.98
CA ILE A 56 1.48 6.41 2.33
C ILE A 56 1.38 5.52 1.09
N ALA A 57 0.40 5.74 0.22
CA ALA A 57 0.26 5.01 -1.03
C ALA A 57 1.53 5.15 -1.90
N HIS A 58 2.09 6.35 -2.01
CA HIS A 58 3.34 6.58 -2.74
C HIS A 58 4.53 5.83 -2.09
N ASN A 59 4.65 5.88 -0.76
CA ASN A 59 5.68 5.13 -0.03
C ASN A 59 5.57 3.62 -0.32
N ILE A 60 4.38 3.06 -0.26
CA ILE A 60 4.13 1.64 -0.54
C ILE A 60 4.53 1.29 -1.99
N ALA A 61 4.18 2.12 -2.99
CA ALA A 61 4.57 1.89 -4.37
C ALA A 61 6.10 1.84 -4.53
N THR A 62 6.81 2.81 -3.95
CA THR A 62 8.28 2.87 -4.05
C THR A 62 8.95 1.69 -3.35
N THR A 63 8.39 1.24 -2.22
CA THR A 63 8.89 0.06 -1.49
C THR A 63 8.68 -1.21 -2.32
N PHE A 64 7.51 -1.42 -2.91
CA PHE A 64 7.27 -2.55 -3.83
C PHE A 64 8.22 -2.52 -5.03
N SER A 65 8.39 -1.36 -5.68
CA SER A 65 9.29 -1.21 -6.83
C SER A 65 10.73 -1.59 -6.46
N SER A 66 11.20 -1.14 -5.29
CA SER A 66 12.55 -1.41 -4.81
C SER A 66 12.78 -2.88 -4.43
N THR A 67 11.71 -3.62 -4.19
CA THR A 67 11.73 -5.03 -3.75
C THR A 67 11.22 -6.01 -4.81
N GLY A 68 11.25 -5.60 -6.08
CA GLY A 68 11.05 -6.49 -7.22
C GLY A 68 9.64 -6.58 -7.77
N THR A 69 8.68 -5.85 -7.21
CA THR A 69 7.30 -5.77 -7.71
C THR A 69 7.11 -4.46 -8.46
N PRO A 70 6.96 -4.44 -9.80
CA PRO A 70 6.70 -3.22 -10.55
C PRO A 70 5.48 -2.47 -10.02
N ALA A 71 5.70 -1.29 -9.44
CA ALA A 71 4.65 -0.49 -8.84
C ALA A 71 4.87 1.01 -9.05
N TYR A 72 3.78 1.78 -9.10
CA TYR A 72 3.84 3.24 -9.14
C TYR A 72 2.61 3.86 -8.46
N PHE A 73 2.75 5.11 -8.07
CA PHE A 73 1.67 5.90 -7.48
C PHE A 73 0.92 6.67 -8.57
N LEU A 74 -0.41 6.61 -8.56
CA LEU A 74 -1.30 7.41 -9.40
C LEU A 74 -2.12 8.36 -8.51
N HIS A 75 -1.94 9.66 -8.68
CA HIS A 75 -2.73 10.64 -7.94
C HIS A 75 -4.17 10.66 -8.46
N PRO A 76 -5.21 10.50 -7.60
CA PRO A 76 -6.59 10.34 -8.08
C PRO A 76 -7.11 11.56 -8.86
N SER A 77 -6.70 12.78 -8.50
CA SER A 77 -7.10 13.97 -9.23
C SER A 77 -6.41 14.07 -10.60
N GLU A 78 -5.11 13.76 -10.69
CA GLU A 78 -4.38 13.79 -11.96
C GLU A 78 -4.88 12.71 -12.92
N ALA A 79 -5.36 11.57 -12.40
CA ALA A 79 -6.02 10.55 -13.20
C ALA A 79 -7.19 11.09 -14.02
N GLN A 80 -7.93 12.08 -13.51
CA GLN A 80 -9.04 12.73 -14.20
C GLN A 80 -8.57 13.68 -15.31
N HIS A 81 -7.29 14.05 -15.31
CA HIS A 81 -6.67 14.96 -16.28
C HIS A 81 -5.74 14.26 -17.27
N GLY A 82 -5.84 12.94 -17.39
CA GLY A 82 -5.15 12.15 -18.41
C GLY A 82 -4.23 11.06 -17.90
N ASP A 83 -3.76 11.14 -16.63
CA ASP A 83 -2.84 10.16 -16.05
C ASP A 83 -3.49 8.77 -15.89
N LEU A 84 -4.84 8.68 -15.97
CA LEU A 84 -5.53 7.40 -16.06
C LEU A 84 -5.05 6.54 -17.25
N GLY A 85 -4.50 7.17 -18.30
CA GLY A 85 -3.88 6.49 -19.43
C GLY A 85 -2.66 5.65 -19.08
N MET A 86 -2.11 5.79 -17.86
CA MET A 86 -1.04 4.93 -17.35
C MET A 86 -1.53 3.53 -16.94
N VAL A 87 -2.84 3.37 -16.71
CA VAL A 87 -3.46 2.11 -16.27
C VAL A 87 -3.62 1.17 -17.46
N CYS A 88 -3.32 -0.11 -17.26
CA CYS A 88 -3.53 -1.18 -18.25
C CYS A 88 -4.43 -2.28 -17.66
N GLU A 89 -5.06 -3.06 -18.53
CA GLU A 89 -6.02 -4.12 -18.13
C GLU A 89 -5.42 -5.20 -17.21
N GLY A 90 -4.11 -5.47 -17.36
CA GLY A 90 -3.40 -6.44 -16.54
C GLY A 90 -3.01 -5.96 -15.14
N ASP A 91 -3.17 -4.68 -14.84
CA ASP A 91 -2.76 -4.08 -13.57
C ASP A 91 -3.69 -4.49 -12.41
N VAL A 92 -3.27 -4.19 -11.18
CA VAL A 92 -4.06 -4.24 -9.94
C VAL A 92 -3.90 -2.91 -9.19
N MET A 93 -4.98 -2.40 -8.61
CA MET A 93 -4.92 -1.15 -7.84
C MET A 93 -5.03 -1.38 -6.34
N LEU A 94 -4.14 -0.74 -5.56
CA LEU A 94 -4.19 -0.63 -4.11
C LEU A 94 -4.59 0.80 -3.73
N LEU A 95 -5.79 0.94 -3.21
CA LEU A 95 -6.38 2.21 -2.79
C LEU A 95 -6.20 2.41 -1.29
N ILE A 96 -5.92 3.64 -0.85
CA ILE A 96 -5.84 3.98 0.58
C ILE A 96 -6.77 5.14 0.88
N SER A 97 -7.75 4.91 1.75
CA SER A 97 -8.70 5.92 2.20
C SER A 97 -9.27 5.58 3.57
N ASN A 98 -8.88 6.33 4.62
CA ASN A 98 -9.33 6.03 5.99
C ASN A 98 -10.86 6.03 6.12
N SER A 99 -11.53 7.02 5.55
CA SER A 99 -13.00 7.12 5.58
C SER A 99 -13.70 6.17 4.59
N GLY A 100 -13.00 5.74 3.54
CA GLY A 100 -13.60 5.03 2.41
C GLY A 100 -14.63 5.86 1.61
N LYS A 101 -14.64 7.20 1.80
CA LYS A 101 -15.62 8.14 1.20
C LYS A 101 -14.96 9.26 0.40
N THR A 102 -13.64 9.18 0.17
CA THR A 102 -12.89 10.20 -0.57
C THR A 102 -13.39 10.26 -2.01
N ARG A 103 -13.96 11.42 -2.41
CA ARG A 103 -14.61 11.60 -3.70
C ARG A 103 -13.70 11.28 -4.87
N GLU A 104 -12.48 11.78 -4.85
CA GLU A 104 -11.50 11.62 -5.93
C GLU A 104 -11.11 10.14 -6.12
N VAL A 105 -11.07 9.36 -5.03
CA VAL A 105 -10.79 7.92 -5.10
C VAL A 105 -12.00 7.15 -5.63
N LEU A 106 -13.23 7.53 -5.24
CA LEU A 106 -14.47 6.96 -5.81
C LEU A 106 -14.58 7.23 -7.32
N GLU A 107 -14.25 8.46 -7.73
CA GLU A 107 -14.23 8.85 -9.14
C GLU A 107 -13.15 8.06 -9.91
N LEU A 108 -11.96 7.87 -9.33
CA LEU A 108 -10.90 7.03 -9.92
C LEU A 108 -11.39 5.59 -10.17
N VAL A 109 -12.05 4.97 -9.20
CA VAL A 109 -12.61 3.61 -9.35
C VAL A 109 -13.63 3.59 -10.48
N ALA A 110 -14.57 4.55 -10.50
CA ALA A 110 -15.60 4.62 -11.52
C ALA A 110 -15.03 4.82 -12.93
N LEU A 111 -14.02 5.67 -13.10
CA LEU A 111 -13.36 5.92 -14.37
C LEU A 111 -12.55 4.70 -14.82
N THR A 112 -11.82 4.07 -13.91
CA THR A 112 -11.05 2.85 -14.21
C THR A 112 -11.96 1.70 -14.65
N ARG A 113 -13.09 1.48 -13.96
CA ARG A 113 -14.08 0.45 -14.32
C ARG A 113 -14.72 0.67 -15.70
N ARG A 114 -14.83 1.92 -16.17
CA ARG A 114 -15.29 2.22 -17.54
C ARG A 114 -14.29 1.76 -18.60
N MET A 115 -12.99 1.88 -18.32
CA MET A 115 -11.94 1.44 -19.24
C MET A 115 -11.67 -0.06 -19.13
N TYR A 116 -11.61 -0.56 -17.90
CA TYR A 116 -11.23 -1.94 -17.57
C TYR A 116 -12.21 -2.51 -16.53
N PRO A 117 -13.35 -3.06 -16.95
CA PRO A 117 -14.42 -3.52 -16.04
C PRO A 117 -13.99 -4.57 -15.02
N HIS A 118 -12.95 -5.35 -15.33
CA HIS A 118 -12.46 -6.48 -14.52
C HIS A 118 -11.11 -6.21 -13.83
N LEU A 119 -10.64 -4.95 -13.84
CA LEU A 119 -9.42 -4.60 -13.11
C LEU A 119 -9.65 -4.73 -11.60
N PRO A 120 -8.85 -5.53 -10.87
CA PRO A 120 -9.06 -5.75 -9.45
C PRO A 120 -8.58 -4.58 -8.60
N PHE A 121 -9.29 -4.35 -7.49
CA PHE A 121 -8.99 -3.34 -6.50
C PHE A 121 -8.81 -3.95 -5.12
N ILE A 122 -7.77 -3.48 -4.41
CA ILE A 122 -7.52 -3.73 -2.99
C ILE A 122 -7.70 -2.39 -2.28
N LEU A 123 -8.35 -2.35 -1.13
CA LEU A 123 -8.56 -1.14 -0.32
C LEU A 123 -7.96 -1.32 1.07
N ILE A 124 -7.16 -0.34 1.51
CA ILE A 124 -6.81 -0.16 2.93
C ILE A 124 -7.69 0.96 3.51
N THR A 125 -8.49 0.65 4.53
CA THR A 125 -9.46 1.60 5.09
C THR A 125 -9.68 1.41 6.60
N GLY A 126 -10.10 2.48 7.28
CA GLY A 126 -10.65 2.42 8.64
C GLY A 126 -12.16 2.13 8.68
N ASN A 127 -12.83 2.10 7.52
CA ASN A 127 -14.28 1.94 7.45
C ASN A 127 -14.67 0.84 6.46
N ASN A 128 -14.92 -0.36 6.97
CA ASN A 128 -15.28 -1.53 6.18
C ASN A 128 -16.70 -1.47 5.58
N GLU A 129 -17.54 -0.54 6.06
CA GLU A 129 -18.91 -0.32 5.57
C GLU A 129 -18.98 0.98 4.73
N SER A 130 -17.95 1.24 3.95
CA SER A 130 -17.84 2.46 3.16
C SER A 130 -18.24 2.25 1.70
N PRO A 131 -18.60 3.32 0.97
CA PRO A 131 -18.84 3.21 -0.46
C PRO A 131 -17.68 2.60 -1.25
N LEU A 132 -16.41 2.84 -0.85
CA LEU A 132 -15.26 2.21 -1.51
C LEU A 132 -15.20 0.70 -1.22
N SER A 133 -15.53 0.26 0.01
CA SER A 133 -15.50 -1.18 0.36
C SER A 133 -16.48 -2.00 -0.47
N GLU A 134 -17.59 -1.40 -0.91
CA GLU A 134 -18.58 -2.06 -1.78
C GLU A 134 -18.13 -2.18 -3.24
N LEU A 135 -17.11 -1.41 -3.64
CA LEU A 135 -16.64 -1.32 -5.03
C LEU A 135 -15.35 -2.09 -5.30
N VAL A 136 -14.69 -2.61 -4.26
CA VAL A 136 -13.39 -3.28 -4.35
C VAL A 136 -13.50 -4.78 -4.17
N ASP A 137 -12.47 -5.50 -4.61
CA ASP A 137 -12.44 -6.96 -4.54
C ASP A 137 -11.92 -7.46 -3.18
N VAL A 138 -11.02 -6.70 -2.54
CA VAL A 138 -10.47 -7.02 -1.22
C VAL A 138 -10.37 -5.75 -0.36
N THR A 139 -10.85 -5.84 0.88
CA THR A 139 -10.73 -4.77 1.87
C THR A 139 -9.84 -5.22 3.03
N LEU A 140 -8.83 -4.42 3.33
CA LEU A 140 -7.94 -4.57 4.49
C LEU A 140 -8.25 -3.47 5.50
N SER A 141 -8.78 -3.86 6.65
CA SER A 141 -9.14 -2.95 7.74
C SER A 141 -7.91 -2.50 8.51
N THR A 142 -7.86 -1.20 8.87
CA THR A 142 -6.87 -0.68 9.82
C THR A 142 -7.27 -0.93 11.28
N GLY A 143 -8.48 -1.44 11.56
CA GLY A 143 -9.05 -1.47 12.91
C GLY A 143 -9.54 -0.11 13.40
N ASN A 144 -9.44 0.94 12.57
CA ASN A 144 -9.91 2.30 12.83
C ASN A 144 -9.44 2.90 14.18
N PRO A 145 -8.12 2.91 14.47
CA PRO A 145 -7.63 3.47 15.73
C PRO A 145 -7.92 4.98 15.83
N PRO A 146 -8.18 5.50 17.05
CA PRO A 146 -8.34 6.94 17.25
C PRO A 146 -7.03 7.67 17.00
N GLU A 147 -7.09 8.86 16.40
CA GLU A 147 -5.91 9.69 16.16
C GLU A 147 -5.31 10.23 17.47
N VAL A 148 -3.99 10.12 17.62
CA VAL A 148 -3.26 10.65 18.78
C VAL A 148 -2.83 12.10 18.54
N CYS A 149 -3.81 12.99 18.36
CA CYS A 149 -3.56 14.43 18.28
C CYS A 149 -4.52 15.20 19.18
N PRO A 150 -4.17 16.43 19.61
CA PRO A 150 -5.01 17.22 20.52
C PRO A 150 -6.44 17.46 20.06
N LEU A 151 -6.68 17.41 18.75
CA LEU A 151 -7.99 17.61 18.13
C LEU A 151 -8.67 16.29 17.71
N GLY A 152 -7.93 15.16 17.72
CA GLY A 152 -8.45 13.88 17.21
C GLY A 152 -8.74 13.87 15.70
N LEU A 153 -8.10 14.77 14.93
CA LEU A 153 -8.39 14.97 13.50
C LEU A 153 -7.18 14.76 12.58
N THR A 154 -5.98 15.08 13.08
CA THR A 154 -4.76 14.96 12.28
C THR A 154 -4.41 13.48 12.12
N PRO A 155 -4.28 12.98 10.88
CA PRO A 155 -3.85 11.60 10.65
C PRO A 155 -2.47 11.35 11.27
N THR A 156 -2.41 10.46 12.25
CA THR A 156 -1.25 10.02 13.02
C THR A 156 -1.25 8.51 13.10
N THR A 157 -1.92 7.93 14.10
CA THR A 157 -2.07 6.48 14.26
C THR A 157 -2.65 5.79 13.03
N SER A 158 -3.64 6.39 12.36
CA SER A 158 -4.20 5.82 11.14
C SER A 158 -3.14 5.68 10.03
N THR A 159 -2.27 6.67 9.84
CA THR A 159 -1.20 6.61 8.84
C THR A 159 -0.10 5.63 9.22
N THR A 160 0.23 5.50 10.50
CA THR A 160 1.16 4.49 11.01
C THR A 160 0.64 3.08 10.71
N VAL A 161 -0.63 2.80 11.00
CA VAL A 161 -1.26 1.51 10.69
C VAL A 161 -1.31 1.24 9.19
N MET A 162 -1.67 2.22 8.36
CA MET A 162 -1.66 2.07 6.90
C MET A 162 -0.27 1.72 6.36
N THR A 163 0.79 2.33 6.91
CA THR A 163 2.16 2.02 6.54
C THR A 163 2.50 0.56 6.85
N VAL A 164 2.17 0.11 8.08
CA VAL A 164 2.44 -1.27 8.49
C VAL A 164 1.66 -2.30 7.65
N LEU A 165 0.40 -2.00 7.28
CA LEU A 165 -0.35 -2.85 6.34
C LEU A 165 0.34 -2.94 4.97
N GLY A 166 0.89 -1.83 4.49
CA GLY A 166 1.72 -1.82 3.27
C GLY A 166 2.97 -2.70 3.41
N ASP A 167 3.69 -2.57 4.52
CA ASP A 167 4.89 -3.37 4.81
C ASP A 167 4.57 -4.87 4.90
N LEU A 168 3.43 -5.25 5.51
CA LEU A 168 2.96 -6.63 5.54
C LEU A 168 2.76 -7.20 4.13
N LEU A 169 2.15 -6.43 3.23
CA LEU A 169 1.98 -6.84 1.82
C LEU A 169 3.34 -6.95 1.10
N VAL A 170 4.21 -5.94 1.26
CA VAL A 170 5.55 -5.94 0.63
C VAL A 170 6.36 -7.16 1.07
N VAL A 171 6.50 -7.38 2.38
CA VAL A 171 7.30 -8.48 2.92
C VAL A 171 6.74 -9.84 2.51
N SER A 172 5.40 -9.98 2.54
CA SER A 172 4.74 -11.23 2.12
C SER A 172 4.97 -11.52 0.64
N VAL A 173 4.86 -10.51 -0.24
CA VAL A 173 5.12 -10.68 -1.68
C VAL A 173 6.59 -11.00 -1.92
N MET A 174 7.53 -10.28 -1.26
CA MET A 174 8.98 -10.58 -1.35
C MET A 174 9.27 -12.06 -1.04
N GLN A 175 8.67 -12.60 0.03
CA GLN A 175 8.83 -14.01 0.41
C GLN A 175 8.30 -14.96 -0.68
N ARG A 176 7.12 -14.65 -1.24
CA ARG A 176 6.47 -15.50 -2.26
C ARG A 176 7.21 -15.52 -3.60
N ILE A 177 7.82 -14.40 -3.98
CA ILE A 177 8.62 -14.33 -5.22
C ILE A 177 10.07 -14.82 -5.04
N GLY A 178 10.47 -15.14 -3.81
CA GLY A 178 11.84 -15.54 -3.49
C GLY A 178 12.88 -14.43 -3.75
N PHE A 179 12.53 -13.17 -3.40
CA PHE A 179 13.41 -12.01 -3.62
C PHE A 179 14.72 -12.13 -2.86
N THR A 180 15.87 -12.02 -3.58
CA THR A 180 17.21 -12.31 -3.06
C THR A 180 18.05 -11.05 -2.81
N TYR A 181 19.19 -11.20 -2.12
CA TYR A 181 20.22 -10.15 -2.03
C TYR A 181 20.75 -9.73 -3.39
N HIS A 182 20.86 -10.66 -4.34
CA HIS A 182 21.24 -10.34 -5.71
C HIS A 182 20.21 -9.43 -6.36
N ASP A 183 18.92 -9.77 -6.29
CA ASP A 183 17.84 -8.93 -6.83
C ASP A 183 17.81 -7.54 -6.21
N TYR A 184 18.09 -7.46 -4.90
CA TYR A 184 18.18 -6.18 -4.18
C TYR A 184 19.35 -5.35 -4.69
N SER A 185 20.53 -5.94 -4.86
CA SER A 185 21.75 -5.27 -5.33
C SER A 185 21.60 -4.67 -6.74
N LEU A 186 20.79 -5.32 -7.60
CA LEU A 186 20.49 -4.82 -8.95
C LEU A 186 19.61 -3.56 -8.95
N ARG A 187 18.91 -3.27 -7.87
CA ARG A 187 18.00 -2.11 -7.74
C ARG A 187 18.56 -1.00 -6.86
N HIS A 188 19.58 -1.29 -6.06
CA HIS A 188 20.17 -0.35 -5.12
C HIS A 188 21.66 -0.18 -5.42
N HIS A 189 21.99 0.70 -6.38
CA HIS A 189 23.37 0.87 -6.86
C HIS A 189 24.24 1.76 -5.98
N GLY A 190 23.66 2.60 -5.12
CA GLY A 190 24.36 3.56 -4.29
C GLY A 190 24.01 3.44 -2.81
N GLY A 191 24.90 4.02 -1.97
CA GLY A 191 24.70 4.13 -0.54
C GLY A 191 24.88 2.81 0.24
N TYR A 192 24.75 2.91 1.57
CA TYR A 192 25.04 1.82 2.51
C TYR A 192 24.28 0.51 2.18
N LEU A 193 23.01 0.59 1.81
CA LEU A 193 22.20 -0.61 1.53
C LEU A 193 22.66 -1.33 0.24
N GLY A 194 23.05 -0.56 -0.77
CA GLY A 194 23.60 -1.12 -2.01
C GLY A 194 24.94 -1.83 -1.78
N ASP A 195 25.83 -1.21 -1.01
CA ASP A 195 27.12 -1.81 -0.66
C ASP A 195 26.92 -3.09 0.14
N LYS A 196 26.11 -3.02 1.21
CA LYS A 196 25.82 -4.18 2.06
C LYS A 196 25.15 -5.33 1.31
N SER A 197 24.23 -5.03 0.39
CA SER A 197 23.57 -6.09 -0.39
C SER A 197 24.56 -6.83 -1.29
N ARG A 198 25.53 -6.12 -1.90
CA ARG A 198 26.60 -6.74 -2.71
C ARG A 198 27.51 -7.64 -1.89
N GLU A 199 27.84 -7.25 -0.65
CA GLU A 199 28.63 -8.08 0.26
C GLU A 199 27.93 -9.40 0.64
N LEU A 200 26.58 -9.39 0.67
CA LEU A 200 25.76 -10.54 1.03
C LEU A 200 25.40 -11.44 -0.17
N VAL A 201 25.72 -11.02 -1.40
CA VAL A 201 25.61 -11.88 -2.59
C VAL A 201 26.72 -12.93 -2.54
N THR A 202 26.37 -14.17 -2.21
CA THR A 202 27.32 -15.29 -2.29
C THR A 202 27.51 -15.72 -3.75
N PRO A 203 28.71 -16.16 -4.16
CA PRO A 203 29.02 -16.56 -5.55
C PRO A 203 28.21 -17.74 -6.09
N GLU A 204 27.40 -18.41 -5.27
CA GLU A 204 26.69 -19.65 -5.60
C GLU A 204 25.22 -19.49 -6.00
N THR A 205 24.72 -18.26 -6.18
CA THR A 205 23.32 -18.06 -6.65
C THR A 205 23.31 -17.78 -8.15
N PRO A 206 23.14 -18.79 -9.03
CA PRO A 206 22.96 -18.53 -10.46
C PRO A 206 21.68 -17.73 -10.69
N ALA A 207 21.79 -16.73 -11.54
CA ALA A 207 20.62 -15.97 -12.03
C ALA A 207 19.62 -16.97 -12.65
N LYS A 208 18.37 -16.88 -12.20
CA LYS A 208 17.23 -17.55 -12.82
C LYS A 208 16.72 -16.77 -14.01
#